data_7c6e63d8452b5c4a2edfc31e40aecb90
#
_entry.id   7c6e63d8452b5c4a2edfc31e40aecb90
#
_cell.length_a   1.000
_cell.length_b   1.000
_cell.length_c   1.000
_cell.angle_alpha   90.00
_cell.angle_beta   90.00
_cell.angle_gamma   90.00
#
_symmetry.space_group_name_H-M   'P 1'
#
loop_
_entity.id
_entity.type
_entity.pdbx_description
1 polymer ?
#
loop_
_entity_poly.entity_id
_entity_poly.type
_entity_poly.pdbx_seq_one_letter_code
_entity_poly.pdbx_strand_id
1 'polypeptide(L)'
;CGSSNDAPAQSAAATDSAAASTEASTEAYNLEEINVVVNGTLTATVDNGQAEFVQQWDDAVSEAIGHPIKMNIQQLDHSGYTDAVGRLFAGGDYPDVMIMSADMFKQYAPTGLLWDMSEAYANAKFQSHMLLPEINEKLKDEEGHLYGFAPTYGNGCVTYVKQAWLDAVGLKAEDIKTYDDYYNMLLKFHNEDPDGD
;
A
#
# COMPACT_ATOMS: atom_id res chain seq x y z
N CYS A 1 35.92 -55.35 27.96
CA CYS A 1 35.25 -54.49 28.93
C CYS A 1 34.51 -53.43 28.16
N GLY A 2 33.31 -53.49 27.86
CA GLY A 2 32.09 -53.66 28.64
C GLY A 2 31.46 -52.28 28.85
N SER A 3 30.44 -51.94 28.09
CA SER A 3 29.17 -51.45 28.59
C SER A 3 28.34 -50.89 27.49
N SER A 4 27.33 -51.63 27.19
CA SER A 4 26.09 -51.22 26.49
C SER A 4 25.36 -50.17 27.30
N ASN A 5 24.84 -49.15 26.65
CA ASN A 5 23.73 -48.37 27.19
C ASN A 5 22.67 -48.21 26.08
N ASP A 6 21.65 -49.05 26.22
CA ASP A 6 20.38 -48.93 25.58
C ASP A 6 19.67 -47.65 26.05
N ALA A 7 19.26 -46.78 25.15
CA ALA A 7 18.30 -45.75 25.43
C ALA A 7 16.98 -46.11 24.73
N PRO A 8 15.85 -46.04 25.44
CA PRO A 8 14.56 -46.41 24.84
C PRO A 8 14.04 -45.36 23.88
N ALA A 9 13.53 -45.86 22.77
CA ALA A 9 12.80 -45.06 21.80
C ALA A 9 11.53 -44.45 22.44
N GLN A 10 11.49 -43.15 22.54
CA GLN A 10 10.26 -42.42 22.83
C GLN A 10 9.42 -42.24 21.56
N SER A 11 8.31 -42.90 21.59
CA SER A 11 7.21 -42.74 20.63
C SER A 11 6.70 -41.29 20.67
N ALA A 12 6.84 -40.57 19.56
CA ALA A 12 6.20 -39.26 19.39
C ALA A 12 4.71 -39.49 19.22
N ALA A 13 3.95 -39.14 20.22
CA ALA A 13 2.51 -39.00 20.13
C ALA A 13 2.19 -37.81 19.22
N ALA A 14 1.46 -38.07 18.15
CA ALA A 14 0.85 -37.04 17.33
C ALA A 14 -0.13 -36.28 18.21
N THR A 15 0.21 -35.01 18.51
CA THR A 15 -0.74 -34.07 19.08
C THR A 15 -1.61 -33.56 17.96
N ASP A 16 -2.86 -33.98 18.02
CA ASP A 16 -3.99 -33.46 17.30
C ASP A 16 -4.05 -31.93 17.50
N SER A 17 -3.73 -31.15 16.45
CA SER A 17 -3.90 -29.73 16.46
C SER A 17 -5.37 -29.43 16.28
N ALA A 18 -6.07 -29.33 17.40
CA ALA A 18 -7.43 -28.81 17.40
C ALA A 18 -7.39 -27.39 16.82
N ALA A 19 -8.05 -27.19 15.70
CA ALA A 19 -8.36 -25.90 15.17
C ALA A 19 -9.10 -25.10 16.26
N ALA A 20 -8.41 -24.15 16.85
CA ALA A 20 -9.02 -23.15 17.70
C ALA A 20 -9.90 -22.28 16.78
N SER A 21 -11.20 -22.53 16.79
CA SER A 21 -12.16 -21.57 16.33
C SER A 21 -11.99 -20.33 17.20
N THR A 22 -11.38 -19.29 16.65
CA THR A 22 -11.29 -17.98 17.26
C THR A 22 -12.73 -17.45 17.28
N GLU A 23 -13.44 -17.67 18.38
CA GLU A 23 -14.60 -16.84 18.70
C GLU A 23 -14.06 -15.39 18.70
N ALA A 24 -14.58 -14.57 17.81
CA ALA A 24 -14.30 -13.14 17.81
C ALA A 24 -14.65 -12.64 19.21
N SER A 25 -13.63 -12.36 20.02
CA SER A 25 -13.84 -11.75 21.31
C SER A 25 -14.42 -10.38 21.04
N THR A 26 -15.64 -10.16 21.50
CA THR A 26 -16.26 -8.84 21.61
C THR A 26 -15.63 -8.11 22.80
N GLU A 27 -14.32 -8.07 22.90
CA GLU A 27 -13.64 -7.10 23.74
C GLU A 27 -13.91 -5.75 23.09
N ALA A 28 -14.55 -4.88 23.85
CA ALA A 28 -14.80 -3.50 23.42
C ALA A 28 -13.43 -2.92 23.03
N TYR A 29 -13.27 -2.54 21.77
CA TYR A 29 -12.08 -1.84 21.31
C TYR A 29 -12.00 -0.53 22.09
N ASN A 30 -11.03 -0.41 22.98
CA ASN A 30 -10.75 0.83 23.71
C ASN A 30 -9.71 1.69 22.97
N LEU A 31 -9.64 1.57 21.65
CA LEU A 31 -8.74 2.35 20.84
C LEU A 31 -9.27 3.79 20.78
N GLU A 32 -8.52 4.72 21.35
CA GLU A 32 -8.87 6.15 21.36
C GLU A 32 -8.24 6.93 20.21
N GLU A 33 -7.19 6.39 19.61
CA GLU A 33 -6.42 7.03 18.54
C GLU A 33 -6.01 6.02 17.48
N ILE A 34 -5.96 6.45 16.22
CA ILE A 34 -5.33 5.73 15.11
C ILE A 34 -4.19 6.60 14.55
N ASN A 35 -2.99 6.06 14.56
CA ASN A 35 -1.79 6.73 14.05
C ASN A 35 -1.57 6.34 12.60
N VAL A 36 -1.63 7.34 11.71
CA VAL A 36 -1.52 7.17 10.26
C VAL A 36 -0.26 7.83 9.75
N VAL A 37 0.59 7.10 9.04
CA VAL A 37 1.79 7.64 8.39
C VAL A 37 1.55 7.77 6.90
N VAL A 38 1.72 8.98 6.39
CA VAL A 38 1.51 9.31 4.99
C VAL A 38 2.76 9.92 4.36
N ASN A 39 2.89 9.69 3.05
CA ASN A 39 3.91 10.31 2.23
C ASN A 39 3.62 11.81 2.06
N GLY A 40 4.64 12.66 2.10
CA GLY A 40 4.53 14.11 2.01
C GLY A 40 3.80 14.66 0.79
N THR A 41 3.47 13.83 -0.19
CA THR A 41 2.61 14.25 -1.30
C THR A 41 1.21 14.68 -0.86
N LEU A 42 0.79 14.31 0.35
CA LEU A 42 -0.48 14.71 0.93
C LEU A 42 -0.38 15.95 1.82
N THR A 43 0.80 16.55 1.96
CA THR A 43 1.04 17.71 2.82
C THR A 43 0.07 18.84 2.57
N ALA A 44 -0.13 19.21 1.30
CA ALA A 44 -1.08 20.26 0.94
C ALA A 44 -2.53 19.94 1.37
N THR A 45 -2.88 18.68 1.36
CA THR A 45 -4.22 18.22 1.73
C THR A 45 -4.44 18.27 3.23
N VAL A 46 -3.42 17.98 4.03
CA VAL A 46 -3.52 17.99 5.50
C VAL A 46 -3.32 19.40 6.07
N ASP A 47 -2.37 20.18 5.53
CA ASP A 47 -2.02 21.51 6.07
C ASP A 47 -3.01 22.61 5.68
N ASN A 48 -3.73 22.47 4.57
CA ASN A 48 -4.63 23.50 4.03
C ASN A 48 -6.09 23.33 4.50
N GLY A 49 -6.30 23.13 5.78
CA GLY A 49 -7.65 23.05 6.34
C GLY A 49 -8.28 21.66 6.24
N GLN A 50 -7.52 20.63 5.99
CA GLN A 50 -7.99 19.25 6.08
C GLN A 50 -8.30 18.81 7.51
N ALA A 51 -8.14 19.71 8.47
CA ALA A 51 -8.75 19.57 9.79
C ALA A 51 -10.24 19.21 9.69
N GLU A 52 -10.97 19.77 8.73
CA GLU A 52 -12.38 19.43 8.49
C GLU A 52 -12.53 17.97 8.03
N PHE A 53 -11.70 17.49 7.12
CA PHE A 53 -11.72 16.09 6.68
C PHE A 53 -11.40 15.13 7.82
N VAL A 54 -10.36 15.42 8.60
CA VAL A 54 -9.99 14.61 9.77
C VAL A 54 -11.13 14.60 10.79
N GLN A 55 -11.74 15.76 11.06
CA GLN A 55 -12.87 15.85 11.98
C GLN A 55 -14.09 15.06 11.47
N GLN A 56 -14.41 15.14 10.19
CA GLN A 56 -15.49 14.34 9.60
C GLN A 56 -15.25 12.85 9.74
N TRP A 57 -13.98 12.42 9.57
CA TRP A 57 -13.60 11.04 9.78
C TRP A 57 -13.74 10.63 11.25
N ASP A 58 -13.21 11.45 12.19
CA ASP A 58 -13.29 11.21 13.62
C ASP A 58 -14.75 11.06 14.07
N ASP A 59 -15.62 11.97 13.63
CA ASP A 59 -17.04 11.96 13.96
C ASP A 59 -17.74 10.72 13.40
N ALA A 60 -17.54 10.41 12.12
CA ALA A 60 -18.20 9.29 11.45
C ALA A 60 -17.77 7.94 12.02
N VAL A 61 -16.48 7.76 12.31
CA VAL A 61 -15.98 6.52 12.88
C VAL A 61 -16.36 6.39 14.34
N SER A 62 -16.27 7.46 15.12
CA SER A 62 -16.74 7.48 16.53
C SER A 62 -18.21 7.08 16.64
N GLU A 63 -19.05 7.59 15.75
CA GLU A 63 -20.46 7.20 15.69
C GLU A 63 -20.62 5.70 15.34
N ALA A 64 -19.87 5.23 14.36
CA ALA A 64 -19.99 3.85 13.88
C ALA A 64 -19.56 2.80 14.90
N ILE A 65 -18.53 3.11 15.71
CA ILE A 65 -17.98 2.20 16.74
C ILE A 65 -18.56 2.44 18.14
N GLY A 66 -19.28 3.54 18.34
CA GLY A 66 -19.97 3.87 19.58
C GLY A 66 -19.09 4.45 20.70
N HIS A 67 -17.87 4.89 20.40
CA HIS A 67 -16.99 5.60 21.33
C HIS A 67 -16.07 6.60 20.59
N PRO A 68 -15.53 7.62 21.27
CA PRO A 68 -14.62 8.57 20.65
C PRO A 68 -13.34 7.92 20.13
N ILE A 69 -12.94 8.29 18.92
CA ILE A 69 -11.65 7.94 18.32
C ILE A 69 -11.13 9.12 17.51
N LYS A 70 -9.82 9.25 17.43
CA LYS A 70 -9.14 10.31 16.68
C LYS A 70 -8.13 9.73 15.70
N MET A 71 -8.03 10.32 14.52
CA MET A 71 -7.00 10.03 13.57
C MET A 71 -5.84 11.03 13.67
N ASN A 72 -4.65 10.54 14.04
CA ASN A 72 -3.41 11.31 14.06
C ASN A 72 -2.64 11.04 12.80
N ILE A 73 -2.42 12.06 11.96
CA ILE A 73 -1.68 11.92 10.71
C ILE A 73 -0.27 12.49 10.89
N GLN A 74 0.72 11.62 10.71
CA GLN A 74 2.13 11.99 10.61
C GLN A 74 2.55 11.99 9.14
N GLN A 75 3.00 13.14 8.65
CA GLN A 75 3.55 13.27 7.32
C GLN A 75 5.07 13.10 7.36
N LEU A 76 5.58 12.25 6.49
CA LEU A 76 7.01 12.09 6.28
C LEU A 76 7.38 12.65 4.92
N ASP A 77 8.58 13.23 4.82
CA ASP A 77 9.07 13.82 3.58
C ASP A 77 9.12 12.78 2.45
N HIS A 78 8.59 13.17 1.30
CA HIS A 78 8.54 12.31 0.11
C HIS A 78 9.93 11.82 -0.31
N SER A 79 10.93 12.70 -0.32
CA SER A 79 12.28 12.38 -0.78
C SER A 79 13.03 11.37 0.09
N GLY A 80 12.63 11.24 1.35
CA GLY A 80 13.23 10.32 2.33
C GLY A 80 12.25 9.33 2.94
N TYR A 81 11.09 9.15 2.32
CA TYR A 81 9.98 8.39 2.92
C TYR A 81 10.36 6.95 3.28
N THR A 82 10.99 6.21 2.37
CA THR A 82 11.39 4.81 2.62
C THR A 82 12.35 4.69 3.78
N ASP A 83 13.35 5.56 3.87
CA ASP A 83 14.32 5.56 4.95
C ASP A 83 13.68 5.97 6.28
N ALA A 84 12.76 6.94 6.25
CA ALA A 84 12.04 7.38 7.44
C ALA A 84 11.15 6.26 8.02
N VAL A 85 10.44 5.54 7.17
CA VAL A 85 9.66 4.36 7.56
C VAL A 85 10.57 3.26 8.11
N GLY A 86 11.71 3.01 7.46
CA GLY A 86 12.70 2.04 7.95
C GLY A 86 13.18 2.38 9.36
N ARG A 87 13.39 3.67 9.68
CA ARG A 87 13.77 4.12 11.03
C ARG A 87 12.64 3.93 12.05
N LEU A 88 11.38 4.22 11.68
CA LEU A 88 10.22 3.96 12.55
C LEU A 88 10.17 2.47 12.93
N PHE A 89 10.27 1.59 11.94
CA PHE A 89 10.22 0.15 12.17
C PHE A 89 11.41 -0.37 12.97
N ALA A 90 12.61 0.14 12.72
CA ALA A 90 13.80 -0.20 13.51
C ALA A 90 13.70 0.28 14.96
N GLY A 91 12.98 1.39 15.20
CA GLY A 91 12.72 1.95 16.53
C GLY A 91 11.57 1.25 17.28
N GLY A 92 10.79 0.40 16.59
CA GLY A 92 9.58 -0.20 17.17
C GLY A 92 8.37 0.73 17.18
N ASP A 93 8.45 1.85 16.48
CA ASP A 93 7.38 2.84 16.31
C ASP A 93 6.49 2.43 15.12
N TYR A 94 5.64 1.46 15.32
CA TYR A 94 4.74 0.97 14.28
C TYR A 94 3.47 1.83 14.22
N PRO A 95 3.17 2.49 13.08
CA PRO A 95 1.88 3.14 12.91
C PRO A 95 0.78 2.09 12.72
N ASP A 96 -0.46 2.47 13.03
CA ASP A 96 -1.62 1.59 12.82
C ASP A 96 -1.95 1.46 11.34
N VAL A 97 -1.76 2.54 10.57
CA VAL A 97 -1.98 2.58 9.12
C VAL A 97 -0.86 3.35 8.45
N MET A 98 -0.41 2.88 7.30
CA MET A 98 0.59 3.62 6.52
C MET A 98 0.47 3.37 5.02
N ILE A 99 1.00 4.32 4.24
CA ILE A 99 1.15 4.18 2.80
C ILE A 99 2.51 3.53 2.52
N MET A 100 2.50 2.47 1.72
CA MET A 100 3.71 1.80 1.26
C MET A 100 3.82 1.82 -0.26
N SER A 101 5.04 1.93 -0.78
CA SER A 101 5.33 1.57 -2.15
C SER A 101 5.29 0.06 -2.34
N ALA A 102 5.18 -0.41 -3.57
CA ALA A 102 5.21 -1.85 -3.86
C ALA A 102 6.49 -2.54 -3.35
N ASP A 103 7.63 -1.85 -3.42
CA ASP A 103 8.91 -2.40 -2.96
C ASP A 103 8.97 -2.49 -1.43
N MET A 104 8.48 -1.48 -0.72
CA MET A 104 8.34 -1.52 0.73
C MET A 104 7.38 -2.65 1.15
N PHE A 105 6.25 -2.77 0.48
CA PHE A 105 5.29 -3.84 0.76
C PHE A 105 5.92 -5.22 0.61
N LYS A 106 6.64 -5.48 -0.48
CA LYS A 106 7.36 -6.74 -0.68
C LYS A 106 8.43 -7.01 0.38
N GLN A 107 9.04 -5.95 0.89
CA GLN A 107 10.05 -6.07 1.96
C GLN A 107 9.42 -6.44 3.29
N TYR A 108 8.29 -5.83 3.66
CA TYR A 108 7.71 -5.95 5.00
C TYR A 108 6.63 -7.04 5.11
N ALA A 109 5.89 -7.37 4.06
CA ALA A 109 4.84 -8.38 4.11
C ALA A 109 5.32 -9.74 4.69
N PRO A 110 6.51 -10.28 4.31
CA PRO A 110 6.96 -11.57 4.82
C PRO A 110 7.56 -11.52 6.24
N THR A 111 7.63 -10.35 6.86
CA THR A 111 8.32 -10.19 8.16
C THR A 111 7.44 -10.48 9.39
N GLY A 112 6.12 -10.59 9.19
CA GLY A 112 5.15 -10.69 10.29
C GLY A 112 4.88 -9.36 11.02
N LEU A 113 5.39 -8.22 10.49
CA LEU A 113 5.14 -6.89 11.04
C LEU A 113 3.80 -6.30 10.57
N LEU A 114 3.29 -6.78 9.45
CA LEU A 114 2.01 -6.34 8.90
C LEU A 114 0.90 -7.29 9.32
N TRP A 115 -0.25 -6.73 9.61
CA TRP A 115 -1.43 -7.51 9.96
C TRP A 115 -1.99 -8.26 8.74
N ASP A 116 -2.32 -9.54 8.92
CA ASP A 116 -3.10 -10.28 7.93
C ASP A 116 -4.54 -9.79 7.93
N MET A 117 -4.88 -9.03 6.89
CA MET A 117 -6.19 -8.43 6.72
C MET A 117 -7.10 -9.21 5.76
N SER A 118 -6.74 -10.44 5.41
CA SER A 118 -7.45 -11.25 4.41
C SER A 118 -8.94 -11.34 4.68
N GLU A 119 -9.32 -11.68 5.91
CA GLU A 119 -10.73 -11.80 6.32
C GLU A 119 -11.43 -10.44 6.39
N ALA A 120 -10.76 -9.43 6.97
CA ALA A 120 -11.31 -8.08 7.08
C ALA A 120 -11.52 -7.46 5.69
N TYR A 121 -10.57 -7.66 4.78
CA TYR A 121 -10.68 -7.20 3.39
C TYR A 121 -11.82 -7.91 2.67
N ALA A 122 -11.95 -9.24 2.81
CA ALA A 122 -13.00 -10.02 2.17
C ALA A 122 -14.42 -9.59 2.59
N ASN A 123 -14.57 -9.12 3.83
CA ASN A 123 -15.82 -8.65 4.40
C ASN A 123 -16.04 -7.13 4.30
N ALA A 124 -15.07 -6.40 3.78
CA ALA A 124 -15.14 -4.94 3.73
C ALA A 124 -16.15 -4.44 2.69
N LYS A 125 -17.02 -3.53 3.10
CA LYS A 125 -18.06 -2.95 2.22
C LYS A 125 -17.47 -2.08 1.11
N PHE A 126 -16.26 -1.54 1.30
CA PHE A 126 -15.61 -0.65 0.33
C PHE A 126 -15.10 -1.37 -0.92
N GLN A 127 -15.07 -2.70 -0.95
CA GLN A 127 -14.65 -3.47 -2.13
C GLN A 127 -15.45 -3.10 -3.39
N SER A 128 -16.72 -2.75 -3.22
CA SER A 128 -17.55 -2.28 -4.34
C SER A 128 -17.09 -0.97 -4.97
N HIS A 129 -16.21 -0.24 -4.30
CA HIS A 129 -15.61 1.01 -4.78
C HIS A 129 -14.21 0.82 -5.37
N MET A 130 -13.66 -0.40 -5.34
CA MET A 130 -12.37 -0.71 -5.97
C MET A 130 -12.52 -0.69 -7.49
N LEU A 131 -11.67 0.12 -8.14
CA LEU A 131 -11.68 0.23 -9.61
C LEU A 131 -11.10 -1.02 -10.28
N LEU A 132 -10.11 -1.63 -9.66
CA LEU A 132 -9.35 -2.76 -10.21
C LEU A 132 -9.10 -3.80 -9.11
N PRO A 133 -10.10 -4.60 -8.73
CA PRO A 133 -9.98 -5.55 -7.62
C PRO A 133 -8.88 -6.61 -7.85
N GLU A 134 -8.55 -6.90 -9.10
CA GLU A 134 -7.48 -7.84 -9.47
C GLU A 134 -6.08 -7.40 -9.01
N ILE A 135 -5.87 -6.12 -8.68
CA ILE A 135 -4.60 -5.66 -8.11
C ILE A 135 -4.34 -6.37 -6.78
N ASN A 136 -5.36 -6.44 -5.94
CA ASN A 136 -5.24 -6.99 -4.59
C ASN A 136 -5.04 -8.51 -4.62
N GLU A 137 -5.51 -9.19 -5.65
CA GLU A 137 -5.18 -10.61 -5.87
C GLU A 137 -3.68 -10.82 -6.10
N LYS A 138 -3.00 -9.86 -6.72
CA LYS A 138 -1.54 -9.92 -6.96
C LYS A 138 -0.71 -9.52 -5.74
N LEU A 139 -1.34 -8.96 -4.70
CA LEU A 139 -0.67 -8.61 -3.44
C LEU A 139 -0.70 -9.75 -2.43
N LYS A 140 -1.45 -10.79 -2.67
CA LYS A 140 -1.50 -11.98 -1.82
C LYS A 140 -0.17 -12.75 -1.90
N ASP A 141 0.21 -13.34 -0.76
CA ASP A 141 1.33 -14.27 -0.72
C ASP A 141 0.95 -15.64 -1.33
N GLU A 142 1.89 -16.60 -1.29
CA GLU A 142 1.69 -17.95 -1.85
C GLU A 142 0.62 -18.74 -1.10
N GLU A 143 0.37 -18.42 0.17
CA GLU A 143 -0.68 -19.02 1.00
C GLU A 143 -2.04 -18.32 0.85
N GLY A 144 -2.09 -17.19 0.16
CA GLY A 144 -3.30 -16.41 -0.10
C GLY A 144 -3.58 -15.32 0.94
N HIS A 145 -2.64 -15.01 1.83
CA HIS A 145 -2.77 -13.94 2.82
C HIS A 145 -2.56 -12.57 2.18
N LEU A 146 -3.31 -11.58 2.68
CA LEU A 146 -3.25 -10.20 2.23
C LEU A 146 -2.84 -9.28 3.39
N TYR A 147 -1.70 -8.60 3.25
CA TYR A 147 -1.13 -7.72 4.28
C TYR A 147 -1.27 -6.23 3.96
N GLY A 148 -1.97 -5.89 2.93
CA GLY A 148 -2.24 -4.53 2.51
C GLY A 148 -3.08 -4.51 1.25
N PHE A 149 -3.63 -3.37 0.88
CA PHE A 149 -4.43 -3.24 -0.34
C PHE A 149 -4.10 -1.98 -1.11
N ALA A 150 -4.36 -2.01 -2.41
CA ALA A 150 -4.28 -0.86 -3.29
C ALA A 150 -5.64 -0.61 -3.93
N PRO A 151 -6.18 0.62 -3.89
CA PRO A 151 -7.47 0.95 -4.49
C PRO A 151 -7.39 0.99 -6.02
N THR A 152 -6.23 1.33 -6.57
CA THR A 152 -5.99 1.44 -8.01
C THR A 152 -4.53 1.09 -8.32
N TYR A 153 -4.20 0.89 -9.60
CA TYR A 153 -2.81 1.05 -10.02
C TYR A 153 -2.37 2.49 -9.74
N GLY A 154 -1.17 2.68 -9.24
CA GLY A 154 -0.62 4.02 -9.07
C GLY A 154 -0.67 4.82 -10.38
N ASN A 155 -0.57 6.14 -10.28
CA ASN A 155 -0.50 7.00 -11.44
C ASN A 155 0.69 6.60 -12.30
N GLY A 156 0.43 6.04 -13.47
CA GLY A 156 1.45 5.83 -14.48
C GLY A 156 2.05 7.18 -14.89
N CYS A 157 3.30 7.18 -15.31
CA CYS A 157 3.86 8.35 -15.96
C CYS A 157 3.12 8.60 -17.27
N VAL A 158 2.66 9.82 -17.46
CA VAL A 158 2.03 10.25 -18.70
C VAL A 158 2.99 11.19 -19.42
N THR A 159 3.25 10.89 -20.68
CA THR A 159 4.05 11.79 -21.51
C THR A 159 3.14 12.86 -22.10
N TYR A 160 3.49 14.12 -21.87
CA TYR A 160 2.84 15.27 -22.48
C TYR A 160 3.66 15.75 -23.66
N VAL A 161 2.98 16.03 -24.78
CA VAL A 161 3.59 16.59 -25.98
C VAL A 161 2.87 17.88 -26.35
N LYS A 162 3.62 18.92 -26.71
CA LYS A 162 3.03 20.17 -27.17
C LYS A 162 2.32 19.93 -28.50
N GLN A 163 1.02 20.26 -28.57
CA GLN A 163 0.23 20.15 -29.83
C GLN A 163 0.87 20.95 -30.95
N ALA A 164 1.33 22.17 -30.65
CA ALA A 164 1.99 23.01 -31.63
C ALA A 164 3.24 22.40 -32.28
N TRP A 165 3.97 21.56 -31.54
CA TRP A 165 5.14 20.85 -32.09
C TRP A 165 4.72 19.71 -33.01
N LEU A 166 3.67 18.99 -32.65
CA LEU A 166 3.12 17.95 -33.52
C LEU A 166 2.63 18.56 -34.83
N ASP A 167 1.89 19.68 -34.76
CA ASP A 167 1.36 20.39 -35.94
C ASP A 167 2.52 20.89 -36.82
N ALA A 168 3.58 21.46 -36.22
CA ALA A 168 4.73 21.99 -36.95
C ALA A 168 5.46 20.93 -37.77
N VAL A 169 5.58 19.70 -37.21
CA VAL A 169 6.25 18.57 -37.89
C VAL A 169 5.27 17.64 -38.63
N GLY A 170 3.98 18.06 -38.75
CA GLY A 170 2.97 17.33 -39.49
C GLY A 170 2.59 15.96 -38.90
N LEU A 171 2.67 15.81 -37.57
CA LEU A 171 2.25 14.61 -36.86
C LEU A 171 0.93 14.81 -36.12
N LYS A 172 0.23 13.71 -35.87
CA LYS A 172 -0.97 13.71 -35.05
C LYS A 172 -0.74 12.79 -33.84
N ALA A 173 -1.28 13.17 -32.68
CA ALA A 173 -1.14 12.39 -31.45
C ALA A 173 -1.69 10.96 -31.60
N GLU A 174 -2.78 10.80 -32.34
CA GLU A 174 -3.42 9.51 -32.61
C GLU A 174 -2.56 8.51 -33.41
N ASP A 175 -1.54 9.00 -34.10
CA ASP A 175 -0.63 8.17 -34.91
C ASP A 175 0.55 7.62 -34.07
N ILE A 176 0.76 8.15 -32.85
CA ILE A 176 1.84 7.73 -31.94
C ILE A 176 1.33 6.60 -31.05
N LYS A 177 1.56 5.34 -31.47
CA LYS A 177 1.00 4.14 -30.81
C LYS A 177 2.04 3.17 -30.31
N THR A 178 3.23 3.23 -30.88
CA THR A 178 4.33 2.32 -30.56
C THR A 178 5.56 3.09 -30.07
N TYR A 179 6.53 2.37 -29.49
CA TYR A 179 7.83 2.97 -29.15
C TYR A 179 8.56 3.52 -30.39
N ASP A 180 8.42 2.88 -31.55
CA ASP A 180 9.04 3.33 -32.78
C ASP A 180 8.39 4.64 -33.27
N ASP A 181 7.07 4.76 -33.18
CA ASP A 181 6.36 6.01 -33.49
C ASP A 181 6.82 7.15 -32.57
N TYR A 182 6.94 6.85 -31.26
CA TYR A 182 7.41 7.80 -30.28
C TYR A 182 8.86 8.25 -30.55
N TYR A 183 9.75 7.31 -30.83
CA TYR A 183 11.12 7.59 -31.20
C TYR A 183 11.19 8.46 -32.46
N ASN A 184 10.45 8.10 -33.51
CA ASN A 184 10.42 8.86 -34.75
C ASN A 184 9.84 10.28 -34.55
N MET A 185 8.86 10.46 -33.68
CA MET A 185 8.37 11.77 -33.28
C MET A 185 9.48 12.63 -32.65
N LEU A 186 10.21 12.07 -31.68
CA LEU A 186 11.33 12.76 -31.03
C LEU A 186 12.44 13.10 -32.04
N LEU A 187 12.72 12.20 -32.96
CA LEU A 187 13.71 12.43 -34.02
C LEU A 187 13.28 13.56 -34.95
N LYS A 188 11.99 13.66 -35.29
CA LYS A 188 11.46 14.77 -36.06
C LYS A 188 11.57 16.10 -35.29
N PHE A 189 11.24 16.14 -34.02
CA PHE A 189 11.40 17.34 -33.21
C PHE A 189 12.85 17.81 -33.16
N HIS A 190 13.79 16.84 -33.00
CA HIS A 190 15.21 17.16 -33.00
C HIS A 190 15.70 17.70 -34.35
N ASN A 191 15.23 17.15 -35.48
CA ASN A 191 15.73 17.50 -36.82
C ASN A 191 15.06 18.74 -37.40
N GLU A 192 13.78 18.98 -37.07
CA GLU A 192 12.95 20.05 -37.67
C GLU A 192 12.82 21.28 -36.75
N ASP A 193 13.34 21.16 -35.49
CA ASP A 193 13.41 22.28 -34.55
C ASP A 193 12.12 23.11 -34.47
N PRO A 194 11.00 22.53 -33.97
CA PRO A 194 9.68 23.16 -34.04
C PRO A 194 9.51 24.42 -33.20
N ASP A 195 10.43 24.73 -32.31
CA ASP A 195 10.46 25.94 -31.48
C ASP A 195 11.59 26.92 -31.86
N GLY A 196 12.56 26.52 -32.67
CA GLY A 196 13.58 27.39 -33.24
C GLY A 196 14.61 27.92 -32.24
N ASP A 197 14.94 27.13 -31.16
CA ASP A 197 15.88 27.51 -30.13
C ASP A 197 17.29 26.88 -30.27
#